data_8129a96132abb6314437fbddefb919b6
#
_entry.id   8129a96132abb6314437fbddefb919b6
#
_cell.length_a   1.000
_cell.length_b   1.000
_cell.length_c   1.000
_cell.angle_alpha   90.00
_cell.angle_beta   90.00
_cell.angle_gamma   90.00
#
_symmetry.space_group_name_H-M   'P 1'
#
loop_
_entity.id
_entity.type
_entity.pdbx_description
1 polymer ?
#
loop_
_entity_poly.entity_id
_entity_poly.type
_entity_poly.pdbx_seq_one_letter_code
_entity_poly.pdbx_strand_id
1 'polypeptide(L)'
;MNPDKQIIISSLLARVNDSPYVIVIDYTGLTVPQFSELRNRLGDNGAKCTVAKNSYMRKALTEAGLPDVGADLVGQTAFVTGNSEVFSAAKVLKNFEKEFKKPEMKIGILGQDVLDGDKLKAIADIPSREAVLSQLLGLINEPATRIARILLEKFDPERQHFQSGSKEEPAAETVEAPAAEAPAEAAAE
;
A
#
# COMPACT_ATOMS: atom_id res chain seq x y z
N MET A 1 -19.59 -18.89 28.62
CA MET A 1 -18.54 -18.75 27.60
C MET A 1 -17.19 -18.92 28.30
N ASN A 2 -16.18 -19.60 27.69
CA ASN A 2 -14.88 -19.73 28.35
C ASN A 2 -14.22 -18.34 28.45
N PRO A 3 -13.59 -18.00 29.58
CA PRO A 3 -12.98 -16.69 29.81
C PRO A 3 -11.90 -16.35 28.76
N ASP A 4 -11.11 -17.33 28.34
CA ASP A 4 -10.06 -17.13 27.33
C ASP A 4 -10.61 -16.65 25.98
N LYS A 5 -11.81 -17.12 25.58
CA LYS A 5 -12.45 -16.70 24.34
C LYS A 5 -12.93 -15.24 24.41
N GLN A 6 -13.34 -14.80 25.58
CA GLN A 6 -13.74 -13.40 25.81
C GLN A 6 -12.53 -12.47 25.74
N ILE A 7 -11.39 -12.88 26.28
CA ILE A 7 -10.14 -12.11 26.19
C ILE A 7 -9.71 -11.93 24.75
N ILE A 8 -9.81 -12.97 23.92
CA ILE A 8 -9.47 -12.88 22.49
C ILE A 8 -10.44 -11.92 21.77
N ILE A 9 -11.75 -12.05 22.01
CA ILE A 9 -12.75 -11.20 21.38
C ILE A 9 -12.56 -9.73 21.82
N SER A 10 -12.34 -9.47 23.10
CA SER A 10 -12.10 -8.11 23.60
C SER A 10 -10.82 -7.49 23.02
N SER A 11 -9.77 -8.26 22.84
CA SER A 11 -8.52 -7.78 22.20
C SER A 11 -8.70 -7.47 20.72
N LEU A 12 -9.53 -8.23 19.99
CA LEU A 12 -9.90 -7.95 18.61
C LEU A 12 -10.81 -6.73 18.52
N LEU A 13 -11.78 -6.62 19.42
CA LEU A 13 -12.70 -5.50 19.50
C LEU A 13 -11.95 -4.17 19.77
N ALA A 14 -10.99 -4.17 20.69
CA ALA A 14 -10.16 -3.00 20.93
C ALA A 14 -9.43 -2.56 19.66
N ARG A 15 -8.83 -3.49 18.91
CA ARG A 15 -8.15 -3.18 17.65
C ARG A 15 -9.08 -2.66 16.55
N VAL A 16 -10.30 -3.20 16.48
CA VAL A 16 -11.31 -2.76 15.51
C VAL A 16 -11.78 -1.35 15.86
N ASN A 17 -12.01 -1.06 17.14
CA ASN A 17 -12.43 0.27 17.60
C ASN A 17 -11.33 1.33 17.43
N ASP A 18 -10.07 0.95 17.62
CA ASP A 18 -8.93 1.85 17.40
C ASP A 18 -8.68 2.16 15.91
N SER A 19 -9.28 1.38 15.01
CA SER A 19 -8.99 1.47 13.56
C SER A 19 -10.19 2.04 12.81
N PRO A 20 -10.00 3.07 11.95
CA PRO A 20 -11.05 3.61 11.10
C PRO A 20 -11.47 2.65 9.97
N TYR A 21 -10.70 1.60 9.72
CA TYR A 21 -10.97 0.62 8.67
C TYR A 21 -10.53 -0.79 9.05
N VAL A 22 -11.19 -1.77 8.45
CA VAL A 22 -10.82 -3.19 8.54
C VAL A 22 -10.84 -3.77 7.13
N ILE A 23 -9.70 -4.26 6.63
CA ILE A 23 -9.62 -4.94 5.33
C ILE A 23 -9.45 -6.44 5.57
N VAL A 24 -10.27 -7.23 4.91
CA VAL A 24 -10.22 -8.69 4.94
C VAL A 24 -9.48 -9.19 3.71
N ILE A 25 -8.41 -9.90 3.92
CA ILE A 25 -7.59 -10.47 2.85
C ILE A 25 -7.55 -12.00 2.94
N ASP A 26 -7.44 -12.66 1.81
CA ASP A 26 -7.19 -14.09 1.72
C ASP A 26 -5.69 -14.34 1.53
N TYR A 27 -5.06 -14.96 2.52
CA TYR A 27 -3.63 -15.26 2.47
C TYR A 27 -3.30 -16.67 1.98
N THR A 28 -4.28 -17.41 1.45
CA THR A 28 -4.10 -18.76 0.94
C THR A 28 -3.02 -18.79 -0.15
N GLY A 29 -2.00 -19.66 0.04
CA GLY A 29 -0.90 -19.80 -0.91
C GLY A 29 0.29 -18.87 -0.70
N LEU A 30 0.29 -18.01 0.32
CA LEU A 30 1.47 -17.26 0.72
C LEU A 30 2.43 -18.13 1.54
N THR A 31 3.72 -17.99 1.27
CA THR A 31 4.78 -18.61 2.10
C THR A 31 5.02 -17.78 3.36
N VAL A 32 5.60 -18.40 4.39
CA VAL A 32 5.90 -17.71 5.67
C VAL A 32 6.78 -16.45 5.48
N PRO A 33 7.87 -16.49 4.69
CA PRO A 33 8.68 -15.29 4.45
C PRO A 33 7.88 -14.17 3.75
N GLN A 34 7.07 -14.51 2.74
CA GLN A 34 6.21 -13.53 2.05
C GLN A 34 5.20 -12.89 3.02
N PHE A 35 4.60 -13.69 3.90
CA PHE A 35 3.67 -13.15 4.88
C PHE A 35 4.35 -12.26 5.93
N SER A 36 5.59 -12.56 6.31
CA SER A 36 6.40 -11.71 7.18
C SER A 36 6.77 -10.39 6.50
N GLU A 37 7.11 -10.43 5.22
CA GLU A 37 7.38 -9.25 4.40
C GLU A 37 6.13 -8.36 4.27
N LEU A 38 4.97 -8.96 4.01
CA LEU A 38 3.70 -8.25 3.98
C LEU A 38 3.43 -7.50 5.30
N ARG A 39 3.66 -8.17 6.43
CA ARG A 39 3.50 -7.54 7.76
C ARG A 39 4.45 -6.37 7.97
N ASN A 40 5.70 -6.49 7.54
CA ASN A 40 6.68 -5.42 7.65
C ASN A 40 6.27 -4.22 6.79
N ARG A 41 5.94 -4.43 5.51
CA ARG A 41 5.47 -3.36 4.60
C ARG A 41 4.19 -2.67 5.11
N LEU A 42 3.27 -3.43 5.70
CA LEU A 42 2.06 -2.87 6.33
C LEU A 42 2.41 -2.10 7.60
N GLY A 43 3.34 -2.61 8.42
CA GLY A 43 3.83 -1.96 9.63
C GLY A 43 4.45 -0.60 9.37
N ASP A 44 5.26 -0.48 8.31
CA ASP A 44 5.88 0.79 7.88
C ASP A 44 4.82 1.86 7.52
N ASN A 45 3.64 1.41 7.06
CA ASN A 45 2.49 2.27 6.74
C ASN A 45 1.47 2.40 7.88
N GLY A 46 1.83 1.99 9.10
CA GLY A 46 0.96 2.11 10.27
C GLY A 46 -0.23 1.15 10.31
N ALA A 47 -0.21 0.10 9.49
CA ALA A 47 -1.22 -0.94 9.47
C ALA A 47 -0.70 -2.24 10.10
N LYS A 48 -1.58 -3.00 10.73
CA LYS A 48 -1.25 -4.29 11.36
C LYS A 48 -2.06 -5.41 10.72
N CYS A 49 -1.38 -6.48 10.31
CA CYS A 49 -2.02 -7.68 9.80
C CYS A 49 -2.15 -8.73 10.92
N THR A 50 -3.37 -9.11 11.23
CA THR A 50 -3.69 -10.08 12.28
C THR A 50 -4.48 -11.25 11.70
N VAL A 51 -4.07 -12.48 11.99
CA VAL A 51 -4.83 -13.68 11.64
C VAL A 51 -5.67 -14.05 12.85
N ALA A 52 -6.98 -14.14 12.65
CA ALA A 52 -7.93 -14.55 13.69
C ALA A 52 -8.97 -15.52 13.12
N LYS A 53 -9.58 -16.29 13.98
CA LYS A 53 -10.67 -17.18 13.57
C LYS A 53 -11.89 -16.35 13.16
N ASN A 54 -12.47 -16.66 11.98
CA ASN A 54 -13.60 -15.91 11.40
C ASN A 54 -14.77 -15.75 12.39
N SER A 55 -15.07 -16.81 13.17
CA SER A 55 -16.16 -16.76 14.15
C SER A 55 -15.93 -15.78 15.31
N TYR A 56 -14.66 -15.50 15.68
CA TYR A 56 -14.34 -14.52 16.71
C TYR A 56 -14.38 -13.11 16.12
N MET A 57 -13.89 -12.95 14.91
CA MET A 57 -13.94 -11.65 14.24
C MET A 57 -15.37 -11.22 13.94
N ARG A 58 -16.25 -12.16 13.50
CA ARG A 58 -17.67 -11.86 13.31
C ARG A 58 -18.31 -11.32 14.59
N LYS A 59 -18.04 -11.94 15.74
CA LYS A 59 -18.55 -11.46 17.02
C LYS A 59 -18.00 -10.09 17.39
N ALA A 60 -16.71 -9.87 17.19
CA ALA A 60 -16.07 -8.58 17.46
C ALA A 60 -16.67 -7.46 16.57
N LEU A 61 -16.92 -7.74 15.29
CA LEU A 61 -17.58 -6.79 14.38
C LEU A 61 -19.02 -6.49 14.78
N THR A 62 -19.80 -7.51 15.19
CA THR A 62 -21.17 -7.33 15.66
C THR A 62 -21.19 -6.51 16.97
N GLU A 63 -20.27 -6.77 17.90
CA GLU A 63 -20.15 -6.00 19.16
C GLU A 63 -19.66 -4.56 18.92
N ALA A 64 -18.87 -4.33 17.88
CA ALA A 64 -18.45 -2.99 17.44
C ALA A 64 -19.55 -2.20 16.70
N GLY A 65 -20.69 -2.83 16.39
CA GLY A 65 -21.78 -2.19 15.66
C GLY A 65 -21.50 -1.98 14.17
N LEU A 66 -20.52 -2.72 13.61
CA LEU A 66 -20.20 -2.70 12.20
C LEU A 66 -21.14 -3.60 11.40
N PRO A 67 -21.35 -3.35 10.10
CA PRO A 67 -22.22 -4.17 9.25
C PRO A 67 -21.74 -5.63 9.23
N ASP A 68 -22.72 -6.55 9.21
CA ASP A 68 -22.44 -7.99 9.20
C ASP A 68 -21.92 -8.46 7.83
N VAL A 69 -20.64 -8.67 7.72
CA VAL A 69 -19.95 -9.26 6.57
C VAL A 69 -19.76 -10.78 6.72
N GLY A 70 -20.60 -11.41 7.51
CA GLY A 70 -20.48 -12.81 7.85
C GLY A 70 -20.52 -13.78 6.66
N ALA A 71 -21.18 -13.41 5.56
CA ALA A 71 -21.26 -14.23 4.35
C ALA A 71 -19.89 -14.33 3.63
N ASP A 72 -19.08 -13.31 3.70
CA ASP A 72 -17.82 -13.19 2.96
C ASP A 72 -16.58 -13.61 3.78
N LEU A 73 -16.77 -13.80 5.09
CA LEU A 73 -15.75 -14.35 5.99
C LEU A 73 -15.65 -15.89 5.84
N VAL A 74 -15.32 -16.33 4.62
CA VAL A 74 -15.15 -17.78 4.31
C VAL A 74 -13.69 -18.05 3.94
N GLY A 75 -13.17 -19.18 4.41
CA GLY A 75 -11.80 -19.62 4.11
C GLY A 75 -10.74 -19.05 5.06
N GLN A 76 -9.50 -18.98 4.57
CA GLN A 76 -8.35 -18.49 5.34
C GLN A 76 -8.24 -16.97 5.22
N THR A 77 -8.67 -16.27 6.24
CA THR A 77 -8.70 -14.80 6.24
C THR A 77 -7.72 -14.20 7.23
N ALA A 78 -7.10 -13.11 6.82
CA ALA A 78 -6.35 -12.24 7.69
C ALA A 78 -6.99 -10.84 7.66
N PHE A 79 -6.88 -10.15 8.76
CA PHE A 79 -7.48 -8.86 8.99
C PHE A 79 -6.40 -7.79 9.07
N VAL A 80 -6.53 -6.77 8.24
CA VAL A 80 -5.64 -5.61 8.26
C VAL A 80 -6.39 -4.44 8.89
N THR A 81 -5.86 -3.96 9.98
CA THR A 81 -6.36 -2.81 10.74
C THR A 81 -5.26 -1.79 10.88
N GLY A 82 -5.56 -0.52 10.97
CA GLY A 82 -4.54 0.52 11.14
C GLY A 82 -5.16 1.87 11.48
N ASN A 83 -4.32 2.75 12.03
CA ASN A 83 -4.72 4.11 12.39
C ASN A 83 -4.40 5.12 11.28
N SER A 84 -3.68 4.69 10.24
CA SER A 84 -3.33 5.50 9.08
C SER A 84 -4.46 5.52 8.03
N GLU A 85 -4.22 6.23 6.94
CA GLU A 85 -5.16 6.29 5.82
C GLU A 85 -5.33 4.92 5.14
N VAL A 86 -6.58 4.57 4.82
CA VAL A 86 -6.96 3.33 4.12
C VAL A 86 -6.20 3.17 2.80
N PHE A 87 -5.98 4.29 2.08
CA PHE A 87 -5.31 4.32 0.78
C PHE A 87 -3.89 3.74 0.84
N SER A 88 -3.14 4.06 1.90
CA SER A 88 -1.76 3.57 2.09
C SER A 88 -1.74 2.05 2.24
N ALA A 89 -2.61 1.51 3.10
CA ALA A 89 -2.72 0.07 3.32
C ALA A 89 -3.22 -0.66 2.06
N ALA A 90 -4.23 -0.14 1.38
CA ALA A 90 -4.78 -0.71 0.16
C ALA A 90 -3.74 -0.72 -0.99
N LYS A 91 -2.93 0.35 -1.10
CA LYS A 91 -1.85 0.44 -2.09
C LYS A 91 -0.75 -0.60 -1.85
N VAL A 92 -0.35 -0.81 -0.60
CA VAL A 92 0.61 -1.86 -0.24
C VAL A 92 0.08 -3.24 -0.61
N LEU A 93 -1.18 -3.53 -0.27
CA LEU A 93 -1.83 -4.80 -0.61
C LEU A 93 -1.89 -5.01 -2.12
N LYS A 94 -2.28 -4.00 -2.88
CA LYS A 94 -2.35 -4.06 -4.35
C LYS A 94 -0.97 -4.28 -5.00
N ASN A 95 0.06 -3.58 -4.51
CA ASN A 95 1.41 -3.77 -5.02
C ASN A 95 1.91 -5.18 -4.71
N PHE A 96 1.65 -5.68 -3.52
CA PHE A 96 2.01 -7.03 -3.12
C PHE A 96 1.25 -8.11 -3.93
N GLU A 97 -0.05 -7.88 -4.23
CA GLU A 97 -0.85 -8.72 -5.12
C GLU A 97 -0.24 -8.80 -6.53
N LYS A 98 0.28 -7.68 -7.05
CA LYS A 98 0.97 -7.65 -8.36
C LYS A 98 2.28 -8.44 -8.38
N GLU A 99 3.05 -8.40 -7.28
CA GLU A 99 4.34 -9.08 -7.17
C GLU A 99 4.17 -10.60 -6.99
N PHE A 100 3.27 -11.02 -6.11
CA PHE A 100 3.13 -12.41 -5.69
C PHE A 100 1.81 -13.06 -6.13
N LYS A 101 0.93 -12.34 -6.85
CA LYS A 101 -0.44 -12.75 -7.24
C LYS A 101 -1.35 -13.10 -6.05
N LYS A 102 -0.92 -12.81 -4.83
CA LYS A 102 -1.57 -12.98 -3.53
C LYS A 102 -1.04 -11.91 -2.56
N PRO A 103 -1.78 -11.47 -1.54
CA PRO A 103 -3.13 -11.88 -1.10
C PRO A 103 -4.24 -11.28 -1.95
N GLU A 104 -5.39 -11.92 -1.97
CA GLU A 104 -6.60 -11.39 -2.59
C GLU A 104 -7.40 -10.57 -1.58
N MET A 105 -7.77 -9.34 -1.96
CA MET A 105 -8.63 -8.49 -1.15
C MET A 105 -10.08 -8.93 -1.32
N LYS A 106 -10.73 -9.41 -0.26
CA LYS A 106 -12.13 -9.84 -0.31
C LYS A 106 -13.06 -8.68 -0.05
N ILE A 107 -12.96 -8.09 1.12
CA ILE A 107 -13.87 -7.06 1.59
C ILE A 107 -13.10 -6.06 2.44
N GLY A 108 -13.57 -4.81 2.43
CA GLY A 108 -13.16 -3.76 3.34
C GLY A 108 -14.37 -3.15 4.05
N ILE A 109 -14.19 -2.82 5.29
CA ILE A 109 -15.14 -2.05 6.09
C ILE A 109 -14.51 -0.70 6.34
N LEU A 110 -15.17 0.37 5.92
CA LEU A 110 -14.73 1.75 6.14
C LEU A 110 -15.83 2.48 6.93
N GLY A 111 -15.63 2.59 8.24
CA GLY A 111 -16.69 3.07 9.11
C GLY A 111 -17.92 2.15 9.03
N GLN A 112 -19.03 2.63 8.47
CA GLN A 112 -20.25 1.84 8.29
C GLN A 112 -20.44 1.29 6.86
N ASP A 113 -19.57 1.64 5.94
CA ASP A 113 -19.67 1.19 4.54
C ASP A 113 -18.91 -0.11 4.32
N VAL A 114 -19.55 -1.04 3.60
CA VAL A 114 -18.92 -2.28 3.13
C VAL A 114 -18.47 -2.09 1.70
N LEU A 115 -17.20 -2.37 1.46
CA LEU A 115 -16.56 -2.23 0.17
C LEU A 115 -16.14 -3.61 -0.34
N ASP A 116 -16.58 -3.97 -1.53
CA ASP A 116 -16.14 -5.18 -2.22
C ASP A 116 -14.68 -5.08 -2.67
N GLY A 117 -14.05 -6.21 -2.97
CA GLY A 117 -12.66 -6.28 -3.40
C GLY A 117 -12.34 -5.37 -4.61
N ASP A 118 -13.27 -5.24 -5.57
CA ASP A 118 -13.08 -4.37 -6.74
C ASP A 118 -13.08 -2.89 -6.36
N LYS A 119 -13.94 -2.49 -5.43
CA LYS A 119 -13.95 -1.12 -4.89
C LYS A 119 -12.68 -0.83 -4.08
N LEU A 120 -12.17 -1.81 -3.33
CA LEU A 120 -10.89 -1.67 -2.62
C LEU A 120 -9.72 -1.49 -3.59
N LYS A 121 -9.71 -2.22 -4.72
CA LYS A 121 -8.70 -2.04 -5.78
C LYS A 121 -8.77 -0.66 -6.41
N ALA A 122 -9.97 -0.11 -6.61
CA ALA A 122 -10.15 1.25 -7.09
C ALA A 122 -9.65 2.29 -6.08
N ILE A 123 -9.90 2.08 -4.79
CA ILE A 123 -9.39 2.93 -3.72
C ILE A 123 -7.86 2.90 -3.65
N ALA A 124 -7.24 1.74 -3.89
CA ALA A 124 -5.78 1.62 -3.93
C ALA A 124 -5.12 2.41 -5.08
N ASP A 125 -5.87 2.77 -6.13
CA ASP A 125 -5.38 3.61 -7.22
C ASP A 125 -5.44 5.11 -6.89
N ILE A 126 -6.17 5.49 -5.85
CA ILE A 126 -6.27 6.87 -5.43
C ILE A 126 -4.93 7.28 -4.78
N PRO A 127 -4.30 8.37 -5.24
CA PRO A 127 -3.09 8.89 -4.59
C PRO A 127 -3.39 9.43 -3.19
N SER A 128 -2.36 9.63 -2.38
CA SER A 128 -2.51 10.20 -1.04
C SER A 128 -3.21 11.58 -1.11
N ARG A 129 -3.85 11.98 -0.01
CA ARG A 129 -4.54 13.27 0.10
C ARG A 129 -3.66 14.44 -0.32
N GLU A 130 -2.40 14.42 0.09
CA GLU A 130 -1.43 15.47 -0.28
C GLU A 130 -1.15 15.50 -1.78
N ALA A 131 -1.04 14.33 -2.41
CA ALA A 131 -0.82 14.22 -3.85
C ALA A 131 -2.06 14.71 -4.64
N VAL A 132 -3.28 14.43 -4.17
CA VAL A 132 -4.50 14.97 -4.79
C VAL A 132 -4.57 16.49 -4.64
N LEU A 133 -4.24 17.02 -3.48
CA LEU A 133 -4.18 18.47 -3.27
C LEU A 133 -3.13 19.14 -4.16
N SER A 134 -1.95 18.53 -4.32
CA SER A 134 -0.90 19.02 -5.22
C SER A 134 -1.37 19.03 -6.68
N GLN A 135 -2.09 17.97 -7.11
CA GLN A 135 -2.68 17.90 -8.44
C GLN A 135 -3.73 18.99 -8.66
N LEU A 136 -4.59 19.23 -7.69
CA LEU A 136 -5.58 20.32 -7.76
C LEU A 136 -4.92 21.68 -7.86
N LEU A 137 -3.88 21.96 -7.07
CA LEU A 137 -3.11 23.19 -7.16
C LEU A 137 -2.41 23.33 -8.52
N GLY A 138 -1.89 22.23 -9.05
CA GLY A 138 -1.32 22.18 -10.39
C GLY A 138 -2.33 22.55 -11.47
N LEU A 139 -3.56 21.99 -11.40
CA LEU A 139 -4.64 22.31 -12.35
C LEU A 139 -5.07 23.77 -12.30
N ILE A 140 -5.10 24.40 -11.12
CA ILE A 140 -5.43 25.83 -10.97
C ILE A 140 -4.34 26.70 -11.61
N ASN A 141 -3.07 26.31 -11.47
CA ASN A 141 -1.93 27.05 -12.03
C ASN A 141 -1.65 26.71 -13.51
N GLU A 142 -2.25 25.62 -14.03
CA GLU A 142 -1.99 25.16 -15.41
C GLU A 142 -2.29 26.23 -16.49
N PRO A 143 -3.38 27.01 -16.43
CA PRO A 143 -3.64 28.05 -17.43
C PRO A 143 -2.50 29.08 -17.50
N ALA A 144 -2.02 29.55 -16.35
CA ALA A 144 -0.91 30.51 -16.28
C ALA A 144 0.40 29.93 -16.81
N THR A 145 0.69 28.66 -16.45
CA THR A 145 1.86 27.92 -16.90
C THR A 145 1.82 27.68 -18.41
N ARG A 146 0.65 27.36 -18.98
CA ARG A 146 0.47 27.19 -20.43
C ARG A 146 0.74 28.50 -21.19
N ILE A 147 0.24 29.64 -20.70
CA ILE A 147 0.50 30.96 -21.31
C ILE A 147 1.99 31.26 -21.25
N ALA A 148 2.63 31.07 -20.09
CA ALA A 148 4.07 31.31 -19.93
C ALA A 148 4.90 30.42 -20.88
N ARG A 149 4.51 29.14 -21.04
CA ARG A 149 5.18 28.23 -21.98
C ARG A 149 5.06 28.67 -23.42
N ILE A 150 3.87 29.09 -23.86
CA ILE A 150 3.65 29.61 -25.23
C ILE A 150 4.45 30.89 -25.46
N LEU A 151 4.56 31.76 -24.47
CA LEU A 151 5.39 32.96 -24.56
C LEU A 151 6.87 32.62 -24.70
N LEU A 152 7.37 31.67 -23.88
CA LEU A 152 8.74 31.20 -23.95
C LEU A 152 9.04 30.53 -25.30
N GLU A 153 8.14 29.70 -25.82
CA GLU A 153 8.29 29.04 -27.13
C GLU A 153 8.34 30.07 -28.28
N LYS A 154 7.66 31.21 -28.16
CA LYS A 154 7.73 32.27 -29.18
C LYS A 154 8.95 33.14 -29.08
N PHE A 155 9.48 33.36 -27.88
CA PHE A 155 10.61 34.25 -27.65
C PHE A 155 11.97 33.58 -27.68
N ASP A 156 12.03 32.25 -27.33
CA ASP A 156 13.26 31.47 -27.34
C ASP A 156 13.09 30.18 -28.17
N PRO A 157 13.19 30.23 -29.52
CA PRO A 157 13.04 29.03 -30.35
C PRO A 157 14.20 28.04 -30.19
N GLU A 158 15.33 28.44 -29.63
CA GLU A 158 16.48 27.54 -29.40
C GLU A 158 16.33 26.59 -28.21
N ARG A 159 15.39 26.86 -27.29
CA ARG A 159 15.12 25.96 -26.13
C ARG A 159 14.21 24.78 -26.44
N GLN A 160 13.63 24.70 -27.63
CA GLN A 160 12.76 23.60 -28.04
C GLN A 160 13.46 22.24 -28.07
N HIS A 161 14.79 22.22 -28.28
CA HIS A 161 15.56 20.97 -28.29
C HIS A 161 15.87 20.38 -26.91
N PHE A 162 15.77 21.18 -25.83
CA PHE A 162 16.10 20.70 -24.49
C PHE A 162 14.93 20.05 -23.75
N GLN A 163 13.68 20.30 -24.16
CA GLN A 163 12.48 19.77 -23.47
C GLN A 163 11.92 18.47 -24.08
N SER A 164 12.36 18.09 -25.28
CA SER A 164 12.00 16.77 -25.84
C SER A 164 12.80 15.60 -25.25
N GLY A 165 13.88 15.91 -24.50
CA GLY A 165 14.75 14.91 -23.89
C GLY A 165 14.41 14.48 -22.45
N SER A 166 13.42 15.08 -21.80
CA SER A 166 13.14 14.78 -20.38
C SER A 166 12.02 13.75 -20.16
N LYS A 167 11.79 12.87 -21.15
CA LYS A 167 10.98 11.64 -20.99
C LYS A 167 11.80 10.37 -20.88
N GLU A 168 13.12 10.49 -20.72
CA GLU A 168 13.94 9.33 -20.36
C GLU A 168 14.21 9.38 -18.86
N GLU A 169 13.75 8.34 -18.18
CA GLU A 169 14.12 7.99 -16.82
C GLU A 169 15.65 8.01 -16.68
N PRO A 170 16.22 8.51 -15.58
CA PRO A 170 17.64 8.30 -15.33
C PRO A 170 17.84 6.82 -15.05
N ALA A 171 18.30 6.09 -16.07
CA ALA A 171 18.92 4.80 -15.88
C ALA A 171 20.08 4.95 -14.88
N ALA A 172 20.06 4.13 -13.85
CA ALA A 172 21.10 4.06 -12.84
C ALA A 172 22.46 3.92 -13.52
N GLU A 173 23.25 4.98 -13.41
CA GLU A 173 24.65 4.98 -13.81
C GLU A 173 25.41 4.09 -12.83
N THR A 174 25.74 2.90 -13.30
CA THR A 174 26.63 1.95 -12.62
C THR A 174 27.99 2.63 -12.55
N VAL A 175 28.37 3.08 -11.37
CA VAL A 175 29.72 3.54 -11.10
C VAL A 175 30.64 2.32 -11.14
N GLU A 176 31.29 2.16 -12.26
CA GLU A 176 32.38 1.22 -12.47
C GLU A 176 33.57 1.71 -11.66
N ALA A 177 33.89 1.01 -10.58
CA ALA A 177 35.10 1.25 -9.79
C ALA A 177 36.32 0.77 -10.61
N PRO A 178 37.41 1.58 -10.73
CA PRO A 178 38.59 1.15 -11.44
C PRO A 178 39.32 0.06 -10.65
N ALA A 179 39.59 -1.03 -11.34
CA ALA A 179 40.44 -2.10 -10.87
C ALA A 179 41.85 -1.58 -10.56
N ALA A 180 42.25 -1.69 -9.29
CA ALA A 180 43.63 -1.53 -8.89
C ALA A 180 44.35 -2.87 -9.08
N GLU A 181 45.35 -2.84 -9.94
CA GLU A 181 46.33 -3.87 -10.18
C GLU A 181 46.97 -4.37 -8.89
N ALA A 182 47.04 -5.67 -8.76
CA ALA A 182 47.90 -6.34 -7.80
C ALA A 182 49.28 -6.57 -8.48
N PRO A 183 50.39 -6.32 -7.82
CA PRO A 183 51.64 -7.00 -8.19
C PRO A 183 51.79 -8.29 -7.39
N ALA A 184 52.10 -9.34 -8.13
CA ALA A 184 52.63 -10.58 -7.63
C ALA A 184 54.07 -10.40 -7.20
N GLU A 185 54.45 -11.00 -6.07
CA GLU A 185 55.80 -11.55 -5.81
C GLU A 185 55.68 -12.42 -4.58
N ALA A 186 55.82 -13.67 -4.75
CA ALA A 186 57.02 -14.53 -4.74
C ALA A 186 57.44 -14.99 -3.34
N ALA A 187 57.46 -16.29 -3.24
CA ALA A 187 58.49 -17.17 -2.66
C ALA A 187 58.37 -17.56 -1.16
N ALA A 188 58.27 -18.83 -1.03
CA ALA A 188 59.12 -19.72 -0.20
C ALA A 188 58.98 -19.65 1.34
N GLU A 189 58.51 -20.63 1.95
CA GLU A 189 59.07 -21.76 2.68
C GLU A 189 57.98 -22.59 3.34
#